data_a11822a2601996115969f4db5b736ada
#
_entry.id   a11822a2601996115969f4db5b736ada
#
_cell.length_a   1.000
_cell.length_b   1.000
_cell.length_c   1.000
_cell.angle_alpha   90.00
_cell.angle_beta   90.00
_cell.angle_gamma   90.00
#
_symmetry.space_group_name_H-M   'P 1'
#
loop_
_entity.id
_entity.type
_entity.pdbx_description
1 polymer ?
#
loop_
_entity_poly.entity_id
_entity_poly.type
_entity_poly.pdbx_seq_one_letter_code
_entity_poly.pdbx_strand_id
1 'polypeptide(L)'
;MCDRMMRHLPVMLALSSNSPMWNGNDTGLASYRSKIMESLPTAGLPETMRNWSEYNWLIDHLVSTDFIHSSREIWWDVRPVARFGTVEIRIMDTPLSMRQLLGLVALVQCVTAGISAEIDRGAYLTDCHPMIARQNKWHAVRYGLDATLVDPDTMLAASARQMARRTLDLCRPVADHLGCATELGYCEEILQGGTGAQMQRQILSKTNNPSDVVHGLLTATGEPWQADACR
;
A
#
# COMPACT_ATOMS: atom_id res chain seq x y z
N MET A 1 -8.60 11.34 8.22
CA MET A 1 -8.54 10.14 7.36
C MET A 1 -7.10 9.84 6.92
N CYS A 2 -6.42 10.72 6.16
CA CYS A 2 -5.06 10.44 5.64
C CYS A 2 -4.04 10.13 6.74
N ASP A 3 -3.98 10.93 7.81
CA ASP A 3 -3.06 10.70 8.92
C ASP A 3 -3.28 9.34 9.59
N ARG A 4 -4.52 8.93 9.76
CA ARG A 4 -4.87 7.60 10.30
C ARG A 4 -4.55 6.47 9.33
N MET A 5 -4.64 6.71 8.02
CA MET A 5 -4.26 5.74 6.99
C MET A 5 -2.75 5.44 7.01
N MET A 6 -1.90 6.39 7.41
CA MET A 6 -0.43 6.23 7.40
C MET A 6 0.05 4.98 8.15
N ARG A 7 -0.63 4.56 9.21
CA ARG A 7 -0.27 3.35 9.98
C ARG A 7 -0.44 2.05 9.19
N HIS A 8 -1.33 2.03 8.19
CA HIS A 8 -1.65 0.86 7.37
C HIS A 8 -0.83 0.81 6.07
N LEU A 9 -0.26 1.95 5.63
CA LEU A 9 0.47 2.04 4.38
C LEU A 9 1.65 1.06 4.28
N PRO A 10 2.49 0.85 5.32
CA PRO A 10 3.59 -0.12 5.24
C PRO A 10 3.12 -1.56 5.00
N VAL A 11 1.99 -1.95 5.58
CA VAL A 11 1.38 -3.27 5.36
C VAL A 11 0.86 -3.42 3.94
N MET A 12 0.18 -2.39 3.42
CA MET A 12 -0.31 -2.36 2.03
C MET A 12 0.84 -2.46 1.04
N LEU A 13 1.93 -1.73 1.29
CA LEU A 13 3.14 -1.80 0.47
C LEU A 13 3.79 -3.18 0.53
N ALA A 14 3.92 -3.76 1.73
CA ALA A 14 4.51 -5.09 1.90
C ALA A 14 3.73 -6.17 1.14
N LEU A 15 2.39 -6.13 1.18
CA LEU A 15 1.51 -7.05 0.46
C LEU A 15 1.57 -6.86 -1.07
N SER A 16 1.76 -5.64 -1.54
CA SER A 16 1.74 -5.32 -2.98
C SER A 16 3.12 -5.30 -3.63
N SER A 17 4.22 -5.47 -2.88
CA SER A 17 5.57 -5.31 -3.39
C SER A 17 5.84 -6.15 -4.66
N ASN A 18 6.20 -5.48 -5.77
CA ASN A 18 6.36 -6.12 -7.08
C ASN A 18 7.37 -5.43 -8.00
N SER A 19 8.27 -4.61 -7.47
CA SER A 19 9.25 -3.89 -8.30
C SER A 19 10.69 -4.06 -7.78
N PRO A 20 11.23 -5.29 -7.69
CA PRO A 20 12.58 -5.51 -7.16
C PRO A 20 13.67 -5.25 -8.20
N MET A 21 13.33 -5.24 -9.49
CA MET A 21 14.30 -5.18 -10.59
C MET A 21 14.41 -3.79 -11.19
N TRP A 22 15.64 -3.43 -11.58
CA TRP A 22 15.94 -2.25 -12.37
C TRP A 22 17.05 -2.55 -13.37
N ASN A 23 16.83 -2.26 -14.65
CA ASN A 23 17.76 -2.58 -15.74
C ASN A 23 18.29 -4.02 -15.70
N GLY A 24 17.40 -4.98 -15.42
CA GLY A 24 17.74 -6.40 -15.35
C GLY A 24 18.46 -6.86 -14.08
N ASN A 25 18.70 -5.97 -13.11
CA ASN A 25 19.38 -6.28 -11.86
C ASN A 25 18.44 -6.21 -10.67
N ASP A 26 18.63 -7.08 -9.68
CA ASP A 26 17.97 -6.97 -8.38
C ASP A 26 18.54 -5.76 -7.63
N THR A 27 17.69 -4.80 -7.31
CA THR A 27 18.04 -3.58 -6.57
C THR A 27 18.26 -3.85 -5.07
N GLY A 28 17.91 -5.04 -4.62
CA GLY A 28 17.84 -5.38 -3.21
C GLY A 28 16.62 -4.79 -2.49
N LEU A 29 15.71 -4.05 -3.17
CA LEU A 29 14.47 -3.51 -2.62
C LEU A 29 13.29 -4.35 -3.12
N ALA A 30 12.30 -4.61 -2.29
CA ALA A 30 11.06 -5.28 -2.71
C ALA A 30 10.16 -4.35 -3.55
N SER A 31 10.24 -3.03 -3.29
CA SER A 31 9.56 -1.99 -4.07
C SER A 31 10.54 -0.87 -4.44
N TYR A 32 11.28 -1.03 -5.53
CA TYR A 32 12.16 0.02 -6.07
C TYR A 32 11.35 1.21 -6.60
N ARG A 33 10.15 0.97 -7.16
CA ARG A 33 9.21 2.02 -7.57
C ARG A 33 9.02 3.07 -6.48
N SER A 34 8.85 2.65 -5.22
CA SER A 34 8.68 3.58 -4.10
C SER A 34 9.85 4.56 -3.97
N LYS A 35 11.09 4.12 -4.24
CA LYS A 35 12.27 4.99 -4.19
C LYS A 35 12.37 5.94 -5.38
N ILE A 36 11.98 5.49 -6.57
CA ILE A 36 11.86 6.37 -7.74
C ILE A 36 10.84 7.48 -7.45
N MET A 37 9.67 7.12 -6.92
CA MET A 37 8.63 8.10 -6.60
C MET A 37 9.09 9.10 -5.53
N GLU A 38 9.76 8.63 -4.47
CA GLU A 38 10.28 9.48 -3.39
C GLU A 38 11.37 10.46 -3.83
N SER A 39 11.95 10.32 -5.02
CA SER A 39 12.88 11.31 -5.58
C SER A 39 12.17 12.60 -6.04
N LEU A 40 10.85 12.58 -6.18
CA LEU A 40 10.05 13.73 -6.58
C LEU A 40 9.69 14.59 -5.35
N PRO A 41 9.76 15.94 -5.44
CA PRO A 41 9.59 16.83 -4.27
C PRO A 41 8.23 16.70 -3.57
N THR A 42 7.18 16.35 -4.34
CA THR A 42 5.79 16.28 -3.85
C THR A 42 5.34 14.86 -3.54
N ALA A 43 6.24 13.88 -3.55
CA ALA A 43 5.91 12.47 -3.36
C ALA A 43 6.34 11.94 -1.97
N GLY A 44 5.87 10.75 -1.62
CA GLY A 44 6.20 10.08 -0.37
C GLY A 44 5.06 10.13 0.65
N LEU A 45 5.39 9.90 1.91
CA LEU A 45 4.40 10.02 2.99
C LEU A 45 3.90 11.46 3.09
N PRO A 46 2.59 11.67 3.30
CA PRO A 46 2.06 13.01 3.50
C PRO A 46 2.64 13.64 4.77
N GLU A 47 2.73 14.97 4.76
CA GLU A 47 2.94 15.71 6.00
C GLU A 47 1.66 15.65 6.85
N THR A 48 1.83 15.61 8.17
CA THR A 48 0.71 15.63 9.11
C THR A 48 0.03 16.99 9.07
N MET A 49 -1.29 17.02 8.82
CA MET A 49 -2.08 18.23 8.73
C MET A 49 -3.06 18.30 9.91
N ARG A 50 -3.09 19.44 10.59
CA ARG A 50 -4.00 19.65 11.73
C ARG A 50 -5.46 19.59 11.33
N ASN A 51 -5.78 20.11 10.13
CA ASN A 51 -7.15 20.18 9.61
C ASN A 51 -7.17 20.43 8.10
N TRP A 52 -8.36 20.41 7.54
CA TRP A 52 -8.61 20.67 6.12
C TRP A 52 -8.19 22.07 5.66
N SER A 53 -8.32 23.08 6.52
CA SER A 53 -7.92 24.44 6.18
C SER A 53 -6.40 24.56 6.00
N GLU A 54 -5.61 23.86 6.80
CA GLU A 54 -4.15 23.82 6.65
C GLU A 54 -3.74 23.14 5.34
N TYR A 55 -4.41 22.03 4.98
CA TYR A 55 -4.21 21.38 3.68
C TYR A 55 -4.50 22.34 2.52
N ASN A 56 -5.66 22.99 2.52
CA ASN A 56 -6.01 23.94 1.46
C ASN A 56 -5.02 25.10 1.41
N TRP A 57 -4.65 25.67 2.57
CA TRP A 57 -3.66 26.72 2.65
C TRP A 57 -2.34 26.31 1.99
N LEU A 58 -1.84 25.09 2.26
CA LEU A 58 -0.61 24.59 1.66
C LEU A 58 -0.76 24.48 0.12
N ILE A 59 -1.85 23.87 -0.35
CA ILE A 59 -2.08 23.68 -1.79
C ILE A 59 -2.18 25.05 -2.49
N ASP A 60 -2.95 25.99 -1.94
CA ASP A 60 -3.15 27.32 -2.51
C ASP A 60 -1.82 28.09 -2.60
N HIS A 61 -0.95 27.95 -1.59
CA HIS A 61 0.37 28.57 -1.61
C HIS A 61 1.30 27.94 -2.66
N LEU A 62 1.30 26.63 -2.79
CA LEU A 62 2.11 25.93 -3.81
C LEU A 62 1.64 26.28 -5.23
N VAL A 63 0.33 26.44 -5.43
CA VAL A 63 -0.25 26.87 -6.72
C VAL A 63 0.07 28.34 -6.98
N SER A 64 -0.13 29.23 -6.01
CA SER A 64 0.08 30.67 -6.18
C SER A 64 1.55 31.05 -6.41
N THR A 65 2.47 30.20 -5.98
CA THR A 65 3.91 30.36 -6.18
C THR A 65 4.45 29.59 -7.39
N ASP A 66 3.55 28.97 -8.17
CA ASP A 66 3.85 28.23 -9.41
C ASP A 66 4.80 27.02 -9.18
N PHE A 67 4.84 26.48 -7.93
CA PHE A 67 5.56 25.25 -7.64
C PHE A 67 4.80 24.01 -8.11
N ILE A 68 3.46 24.09 -8.14
CA ILE A 68 2.57 23.10 -8.73
C ILE A 68 1.44 23.82 -9.48
N HIS A 69 0.88 23.20 -10.52
CA HIS A 69 -0.27 23.75 -11.24
C HIS A 69 -1.60 23.33 -10.61
N SER A 70 -1.63 22.24 -9.87
CA SER A 70 -2.84 21.77 -9.20
C SER A 70 -2.51 20.74 -8.10
N SER A 71 -3.48 20.47 -7.21
CA SER A 71 -3.37 19.41 -6.19
C SER A 71 -3.11 18.01 -6.77
N ARG A 72 -3.28 17.80 -8.08
CA ARG A 72 -2.96 16.52 -8.75
C ARG A 72 -1.47 16.22 -8.76
N GLU A 73 -0.61 17.22 -8.63
CA GLU A 73 0.84 17.09 -8.59
C GLU A 73 1.39 16.77 -7.19
N ILE A 74 0.53 16.72 -6.19
CA ILE A 74 0.87 16.17 -4.86
C ILE A 74 0.80 14.64 -4.96
N TRP A 75 1.95 14.00 -5.03
CA TRP A 75 2.06 12.56 -5.24
C TRP A 75 2.34 11.79 -3.95
N TRP A 76 1.69 12.22 -2.87
CA TRP A 76 1.77 11.52 -1.59
C TRP A 76 1.26 10.07 -1.68
N ASP A 77 1.77 9.21 -0.82
CA ASP A 77 1.38 7.79 -0.72
C ASP A 77 -0.10 7.59 -0.39
N VAL A 78 -0.68 8.54 0.32
CA VAL A 78 -2.13 8.70 0.52
C VAL A 78 -2.45 10.19 0.44
N ARG A 79 -3.44 10.56 -0.36
CA ARG A 79 -3.84 11.97 -0.48
C ARG A 79 -5.36 12.12 -0.52
N PRO A 80 -5.90 13.25 -0.03
CA PRO A 80 -7.30 13.56 -0.23
C PRO A 80 -7.55 13.97 -1.68
N VAL A 81 -8.71 13.57 -2.22
CA VAL A 81 -9.19 14.00 -3.54
C VAL A 81 -10.47 14.81 -3.34
N ALA A 82 -10.30 16.12 -3.09
CA ALA A 82 -11.37 17.05 -2.73
C ALA A 82 -12.57 17.01 -3.68
N ARG A 83 -12.31 16.93 -4.99
CA ARG A 83 -13.36 16.91 -6.03
C ARG A 83 -14.36 15.77 -5.86
N PHE A 84 -13.92 14.63 -5.34
CA PHE A 84 -14.74 13.42 -5.19
C PHE A 84 -15.10 13.11 -3.73
N GLY A 85 -14.54 13.85 -2.78
CA GLY A 85 -14.72 13.55 -1.34
C GLY A 85 -14.09 12.19 -0.95
N THR A 86 -13.02 11.77 -1.62
CA THR A 86 -12.39 10.47 -1.43
C THR A 86 -10.94 10.60 -0.99
N VAL A 87 -10.32 9.49 -0.62
CA VAL A 87 -8.87 9.36 -0.46
C VAL A 87 -8.31 8.45 -1.55
N GLU A 88 -7.13 8.77 -2.05
CA GLU A 88 -6.39 7.99 -3.03
C GLU A 88 -5.18 7.36 -2.36
N ILE A 89 -5.04 6.04 -2.48
CA ILE A 89 -3.89 5.27 -1.99
C ILE A 89 -2.95 5.03 -3.16
N ARG A 90 -1.70 5.50 -3.06
CA ARG A 90 -0.71 5.45 -4.14
C ARG A 90 0.53 4.63 -3.83
N ILE A 91 0.69 4.23 -2.57
CA ILE A 91 1.91 3.57 -2.09
C ILE A 91 2.17 2.20 -2.73
N MET A 92 1.13 1.50 -3.15
CA MET A 92 1.19 0.13 -3.63
C MET A 92 1.84 0.01 -5.01
N ASP A 93 2.60 -1.07 -5.22
CA ASP A 93 3.02 -1.52 -6.54
C ASP A 93 1.84 -2.16 -7.28
N THR A 94 1.93 -2.27 -8.60
CA THR A 94 0.92 -2.97 -9.40
C THR A 94 0.96 -4.48 -9.10
N PRO A 95 -0.14 -5.10 -8.67
CA PRO A 95 -0.18 -6.53 -8.40
C PRO A 95 -0.08 -7.39 -9.66
N LEU A 96 0.36 -8.65 -9.50
CA LEU A 96 0.59 -9.58 -10.62
C LEU A 96 -0.69 -10.12 -11.26
N SER A 97 -1.73 -10.35 -10.47
CA SER A 97 -2.95 -11.00 -10.93
C SER A 97 -4.20 -10.22 -10.54
N MET A 98 -5.31 -10.50 -11.22
CA MET A 98 -6.61 -9.92 -10.89
C MET A 98 -7.04 -10.29 -9.46
N ARG A 99 -6.76 -11.52 -9.00
CA ARG A 99 -7.08 -11.94 -7.61
C ARG A 99 -6.32 -11.09 -6.59
N GLN A 100 -5.02 -10.87 -6.81
CA GLN A 100 -4.23 -9.98 -5.94
C GLN A 100 -4.75 -8.54 -5.97
N LEU A 101 -5.11 -8.04 -7.15
CA LEU A 101 -5.70 -6.70 -7.31
C LEU A 101 -7.00 -6.58 -6.50
N LEU A 102 -7.92 -7.52 -6.65
CA LEU A 102 -9.20 -7.52 -5.95
C LEU A 102 -9.00 -7.62 -4.43
N GLY A 103 -8.06 -8.47 -3.96
CA GLY A 103 -7.71 -8.56 -2.55
C GLY A 103 -7.22 -7.23 -1.97
N LEU A 104 -6.31 -6.56 -2.67
CA LEU A 104 -5.77 -5.27 -2.25
C LEU A 104 -6.83 -4.16 -2.31
N VAL A 105 -7.73 -4.17 -3.30
CA VAL A 105 -8.85 -3.22 -3.38
C VAL A 105 -9.80 -3.42 -2.21
N ALA A 106 -10.19 -4.67 -1.90
CA ALA A 106 -11.03 -5.00 -0.75
C ALA A 106 -10.36 -4.56 0.57
N LEU A 107 -9.06 -4.81 0.74
CA LEU A 107 -8.30 -4.36 1.90
C LEU A 107 -8.37 -2.84 2.07
N VAL A 108 -8.08 -2.08 1.00
CA VAL A 108 -8.15 -0.60 1.02
C VAL A 108 -9.56 -0.12 1.38
N GLN A 109 -10.58 -0.72 0.78
CA GLN A 109 -11.97 -0.38 1.02
C GLN A 109 -12.35 -0.63 2.49
N CYS A 110 -12.02 -1.81 3.03
CA CYS A 110 -12.32 -2.18 4.41
C CYS A 110 -11.59 -1.30 5.42
N VAL A 111 -10.29 -1.04 5.23
CA VAL A 111 -9.52 -0.15 6.10
C VAL A 111 -10.11 1.27 6.07
N THR A 112 -10.44 1.78 4.89
CA THR A 112 -11.03 3.12 4.75
C THR A 112 -12.39 3.22 5.44
N ALA A 113 -13.27 2.23 5.25
CA ALA A 113 -14.57 2.19 5.90
C ALA A 113 -14.45 2.03 7.42
N GLY A 114 -13.54 1.19 7.90
CA GLY A 114 -13.25 1.03 9.32
C GLY A 114 -12.80 2.35 9.98
N ILE A 115 -11.83 3.04 9.37
CA ILE A 115 -11.36 4.34 9.85
C ILE A 115 -12.49 5.38 9.82
N SER A 116 -13.33 5.39 8.77
CA SER A 116 -14.48 6.30 8.69
C SER A 116 -15.44 6.08 9.84
N ALA A 117 -15.81 4.82 10.09
CA ALA A 117 -16.71 4.47 11.19
C ALA A 117 -16.15 4.84 12.57
N GLU A 118 -14.84 4.76 12.77
CA GLU A 118 -14.19 5.19 14.01
C GLU A 118 -14.19 6.71 14.17
N ILE A 119 -13.95 7.45 13.08
CA ILE A 119 -14.06 8.91 13.07
C ILE A 119 -15.48 9.35 13.42
N ASP A 120 -16.50 8.73 12.82
CA ASP A 120 -17.91 9.07 13.04
C ASP A 120 -18.35 8.78 14.49
N ARG A 121 -17.78 7.78 15.13
CA ARG A 121 -18.00 7.48 16.55
C ARG A 121 -17.21 8.36 17.51
N GLY A 122 -16.38 9.27 17.00
CA GLY A 122 -15.52 10.13 17.80
C GLY A 122 -14.38 9.35 18.50
N ALA A 123 -14.03 8.16 18.02
CA ALA A 123 -12.94 7.40 18.58
C ALA A 123 -11.61 8.16 18.39
N TYR A 124 -10.90 8.37 19.50
CA TYR A 124 -9.54 8.89 19.43
C TYR A 124 -8.60 7.74 19.05
N LEU A 125 -8.16 7.75 17.81
CA LEU A 125 -7.10 6.86 17.36
C LEU A 125 -5.75 7.54 17.54
N THR A 126 -4.82 6.81 18.10
CA THR A 126 -3.42 7.27 18.16
C THR A 126 -2.90 7.36 16.72
N ASP A 127 -2.56 8.55 16.29
CA ASP A 127 -1.88 8.74 15.00
C ASP A 127 -0.49 8.07 15.08
N CYS A 128 -0.08 7.42 14.00
CA CYS A 128 1.26 6.84 13.93
C CYS A 128 2.30 7.97 13.93
N HIS A 129 3.27 7.90 14.85
CA HIS A 129 4.35 8.88 14.87
C HIS A 129 5.06 8.94 13.51
N PRO A 130 5.27 10.11 12.90
CA PRO A 130 5.80 10.23 11.53
C PRO A 130 7.12 9.49 11.30
N MET A 131 8.01 9.48 12.30
CA MET A 131 9.26 8.73 12.22
C MET A 131 9.01 7.21 12.15
N ILE A 132 8.05 6.68 12.92
CA ILE A 132 7.68 5.26 12.90
C ILE A 132 7.08 4.91 11.53
N ALA A 133 6.17 5.73 11.02
CA ALA A 133 5.58 5.52 9.69
C ALA A 133 6.67 5.49 8.60
N ARG A 134 7.64 6.41 8.66
CA ARG A 134 8.77 6.49 7.72
C ARG A 134 9.68 5.27 7.81
N GLN A 135 10.02 4.83 9.01
CA GLN A 135 10.86 3.64 9.21
C GLN A 135 10.13 2.37 8.76
N ASN A 136 8.88 2.21 9.13
CA ASN A 136 8.07 1.08 8.69
C ASN A 136 7.93 1.03 7.16
N LYS A 137 7.68 2.19 6.52
CA LYS A 137 7.66 2.27 5.06
C LYS A 137 9.00 1.84 4.47
N TRP A 138 10.12 2.34 5.01
CA TRP A 138 11.45 1.97 4.52
C TRP A 138 11.69 0.46 4.63
N HIS A 139 11.35 -0.16 5.77
CA HIS A 139 11.44 -1.60 5.96
C HIS A 139 10.56 -2.38 4.97
N ALA A 140 9.31 -1.94 4.75
CA ALA A 140 8.42 -2.54 3.76
C ALA A 140 8.98 -2.41 2.33
N VAL A 141 9.53 -1.24 1.96
CA VAL A 141 10.21 -1.03 0.68
C VAL A 141 11.38 -2.00 0.51
N ARG A 142 12.18 -2.19 1.56
CA ARG A 142 13.40 -3.00 1.50
C ARG A 142 13.10 -4.50 1.49
N TYR A 143 12.22 -4.96 2.36
CA TYR A 143 12.06 -6.37 2.69
C TYR A 143 10.68 -6.94 2.31
N GLY A 144 9.70 -6.11 1.91
CA GLY A 144 8.34 -6.55 1.59
C GLY A 144 7.69 -7.29 2.76
N LEU A 145 7.15 -8.48 2.51
CA LEU A 145 6.52 -9.32 3.54
C LEU A 145 7.51 -9.89 4.58
N ASP A 146 8.80 -9.86 4.30
CA ASP A 146 9.83 -10.32 5.22
C ASP A 146 10.36 -9.20 6.13
N ALA A 147 9.73 -8.02 6.07
CA ALA A 147 10.05 -6.88 6.92
C ALA A 147 9.69 -7.13 8.39
N THR A 148 10.48 -6.53 9.27
CA THR A 148 10.10 -6.27 10.66
C THR A 148 9.66 -4.82 10.76
N LEU A 149 8.46 -4.59 11.30
CA LEU A 149 7.84 -3.29 11.46
C LEU A 149 7.62 -3.00 12.95
N VAL A 150 7.50 -1.74 13.31
CA VAL A 150 7.04 -1.34 14.64
C VAL A 150 5.52 -1.22 14.61
N ASP A 151 4.85 -1.99 15.45
CA ASP A 151 3.41 -1.87 15.65
C ASP A 151 3.10 -0.53 16.35
N PRO A 152 2.34 0.38 15.72
CA PRO A 152 2.11 1.71 16.27
C PRO A 152 1.23 1.73 17.54
N ASP A 153 0.52 0.65 17.85
CA ASP A 153 -0.31 0.56 19.06
C ASP A 153 0.49 0.07 20.28
N THR A 154 1.35 -0.93 20.05
CA THR A 154 2.11 -1.55 21.14
C THR A 154 3.53 -1.02 21.24
N MET A 155 4.02 -0.32 20.22
CA MET A 155 5.42 0.11 20.04
C MET A 155 6.43 -1.06 20.06
N LEU A 156 5.97 -2.27 19.80
CA LEU A 156 6.80 -3.46 19.71
C LEU A 156 7.07 -3.84 18.26
N ALA A 157 8.19 -4.52 18.05
CA ALA A 157 8.53 -5.09 16.75
C ALA A 157 7.62 -6.28 16.43
N ALA A 158 7.07 -6.31 15.21
CA ALA A 158 6.27 -7.41 14.67
C ALA A 158 6.65 -7.67 13.21
N SER A 159 6.50 -8.89 12.71
CA SER A 159 6.71 -9.14 11.29
C SER A 159 5.59 -8.49 10.46
N ALA A 160 5.93 -8.06 9.23
CA ALA A 160 4.95 -7.51 8.30
C ALA A 160 3.80 -8.50 8.06
N ARG A 161 4.08 -9.81 8.02
CA ARG A 161 3.06 -10.88 7.89
C ARG A 161 2.10 -10.91 9.09
N GLN A 162 2.62 -10.76 10.32
CA GLN A 162 1.76 -10.70 11.51
C GLN A 162 0.90 -9.44 11.52
N MET A 163 1.47 -8.29 11.16
CA MET A 163 0.71 -7.04 11.07
C MET A 163 -0.34 -7.10 9.96
N ALA A 164 -0.02 -7.70 8.80
CA ALA A 164 -0.98 -7.91 7.73
C ALA A 164 -2.16 -8.78 8.20
N ARG A 165 -1.91 -9.93 8.85
CA ARG A 165 -2.98 -10.77 9.42
C ARG A 165 -3.86 -10.02 10.40
N ARG A 166 -3.27 -9.26 11.33
CA ARG A 166 -4.05 -8.42 12.27
C ARG A 166 -4.93 -7.40 11.52
N THR A 167 -4.38 -6.76 10.49
CA THR A 167 -5.16 -5.82 9.66
C THR A 167 -6.32 -6.54 8.95
N LEU A 168 -6.07 -7.73 8.39
CA LEU A 168 -7.12 -8.54 7.75
C LEU A 168 -8.20 -8.95 8.76
N ASP A 169 -7.80 -9.39 9.96
CA ASP A 169 -8.75 -9.78 11.02
C ASP A 169 -9.66 -8.61 11.44
N LEU A 170 -9.10 -7.40 11.56
CA LEU A 170 -9.87 -6.18 11.81
C LEU A 170 -10.80 -5.82 10.65
N CYS A 171 -10.41 -6.14 9.42
CA CYS A 171 -11.21 -5.88 8.22
C CYS A 171 -12.34 -6.90 8.00
N ARG A 172 -12.28 -8.13 8.53
CA ARG A 172 -13.29 -9.19 8.28
C ARG A 172 -14.72 -8.74 8.55
N PRO A 173 -15.07 -8.17 9.73
CA PRO A 173 -16.44 -7.72 9.98
C PRO A 173 -16.89 -6.60 9.02
N VAL A 174 -15.95 -5.76 8.59
CA VAL A 174 -16.23 -4.69 7.62
C VAL A 174 -16.46 -5.28 6.23
N ALA A 175 -15.66 -6.29 5.84
CA ALA A 175 -15.78 -6.98 4.56
C ALA A 175 -17.11 -7.72 4.44
N ASP A 176 -17.57 -8.37 5.51
CA ASP A 176 -18.89 -9.02 5.57
C ASP A 176 -20.01 -8.00 5.33
N HIS A 177 -19.92 -6.82 5.98
CA HIS A 177 -20.88 -5.74 5.80
C HIS A 177 -20.87 -5.15 4.39
N LEU A 178 -19.69 -5.03 3.77
CA LEU A 178 -19.51 -4.47 2.42
C LEU A 178 -19.71 -5.52 1.31
N GLY A 179 -19.86 -6.80 1.64
CA GLY A 179 -20.03 -7.89 0.67
C GLY A 179 -18.77 -8.21 -0.12
N CYS A 180 -17.56 -7.96 0.43
CA CYS A 180 -16.26 -8.22 -0.23
C CYS A 180 -15.36 -9.18 0.57
N ALA A 181 -15.96 -10.06 1.38
CA ALA A 181 -15.20 -11.00 2.22
C ALA A 181 -14.38 -12.00 1.39
N THR A 182 -14.90 -12.45 0.24
CA THR A 182 -14.20 -13.33 -0.68
C THR A 182 -12.95 -12.65 -1.23
N GLU A 183 -13.09 -11.43 -1.72
CA GLU A 183 -11.98 -10.66 -2.28
C GLU A 183 -10.93 -10.33 -1.21
N LEU A 184 -11.34 -9.96 0.01
CA LEU A 184 -10.42 -9.74 1.12
C LEU A 184 -9.60 -11.02 1.41
N GLY A 185 -10.21 -12.20 1.26
CA GLY A 185 -9.56 -13.51 1.42
C GLY A 185 -8.37 -13.71 0.47
N TYR A 186 -8.34 -13.06 -0.70
CA TYR A 186 -7.20 -13.14 -1.63
C TYR A 186 -5.91 -12.52 -1.06
N CYS A 187 -6.00 -11.66 -0.06
CA CYS A 187 -4.81 -11.19 0.66
C CYS A 187 -4.12 -12.32 1.45
N GLU A 188 -4.87 -13.33 1.93
CA GLU A 188 -4.27 -14.50 2.58
C GLU A 188 -3.47 -15.35 1.57
N GLU A 189 -3.92 -15.41 0.30
CA GLU A 189 -3.17 -16.08 -0.77
C GLU A 189 -1.81 -15.40 -1.00
N ILE A 190 -1.78 -14.04 -0.96
CA ILE A 190 -0.51 -13.30 -1.03
C ILE A 190 0.39 -13.64 0.16
N LEU A 191 -0.17 -13.73 1.36
CA LEU A 191 0.60 -14.10 2.56
C LEU A 191 1.16 -15.51 2.49
N GLN A 192 0.49 -16.44 1.82
CA GLN A 192 0.93 -17.84 1.65
C GLN A 192 1.87 -18.01 0.46
N GLY A 193 1.47 -17.48 -0.71
CA GLY A 193 2.17 -17.66 -1.99
C GLY A 193 3.31 -16.69 -2.23
N GLY A 194 3.37 -15.58 -1.49
CA GLY A 194 4.35 -14.52 -1.67
C GLY A 194 3.90 -13.41 -2.61
N THR A 195 4.72 -12.37 -2.69
CA THR A 195 4.50 -11.19 -3.54
C THR A 195 5.19 -11.34 -4.89
N GLY A 196 4.85 -10.45 -5.82
CA GLY A 196 5.54 -10.41 -7.11
C GLY A 196 7.03 -10.17 -6.99
N ALA A 197 7.48 -9.41 -5.99
CA ALA A 197 8.91 -9.21 -5.75
C ALA A 197 9.63 -10.51 -5.37
N GLN A 198 9.00 -11.35 -4.54
CA GLN A 198 9.56 -12.64 -4.16
C GLN A 198 9.58 -13.61 -5.35
N MET A 199 8.50 -13.65 -6.16
CA MET A 199 8.45 -14.46 -7.37
C MET A 199 9.54 -14.05 -8.37
N GLN A 200 9.71 -12.77 -8.67
CA GLN A 200 10.73 -12.26 -9.59
C GLN A 200 12.13 -12.68 -9.14
N ARG A 201 12.46 -12.52 -7.86
CA ARG A 201 13.73 -12.95 -7.28
C ARG A 201 13.93 -14.46 -7.36
N GLN A 202 12.87 -15.23 -7.12
CA GLN A 202 12.94 -16.68 -7.23
C GLN A 202 13.25 -17.16 -8.66
N ILE A 203 12.65 -16.52 -9.67
CA ILE A 203 12.95 -16.83 -11.08
C ILE A 203 14.40 -16.45 -11.37
N LEU A 204 14.81 -15.22 -11.06
CA LEU A 204 16.17 -14.75 -11.33
C LEU A 204 17.23 -15.64 -10.65
N SER A 205 17.01 -16.05 -9.41
CA SER A 205 17.95 -16.92 -8.69
C SER A 205 18.09 -18.32 -9.30
N LYS A 206 17.06 -18.82 -9.99
CA LYS A 206 17.08 -20.13 -10.65
C LYS A 206 17.68 -20.08 -12.05
N THR A 207 17.41 -19.03 -12.81
CA THR A 207 17.75 -18.95 -14.23
C THR A 207 18.95 -18.06 -14.52
N ASN A 208 19.26 -17.16 -13.60
CA ASN A 208 20.26 -16.09 -13.76
C ASN A 208 20.05 -15.26 -15.04
N ASN A 209 18.79 -15.19 -15.51
CA ASN A 209 18.42 -14.51 -16.75
C ASN A 209 17.23 -13.57 -16.53
N PRO A 210 17.42 -12.24 -16.64
CA PRO A 210 16.33 -11.26 -16.46
C PRO A 210 15.17 -11.42 -17.45
N SER A 211 15.40 -11.98 -18.64
CA SER A 211 14.33 -12.21 -19.61
C SER A 211 13.31 -13.23 -19.11
N ASP A 212 13.75 -14.22 -18.34
CA ASP A 212 12.86 -15.23 -17.76
C ASP A 212 11.96 -14.63 -16.67
N VAL A 213 12.45 -13.58 -15.97
CA VAL A 213 11.62 -12.81 -15.04
C VAL A 213 10.47 -12.15 -15.79
N VAL A 214 10.76 -11.51 -16.95
CA VAL A 214 9.73 -10.89 -17.79
C VAL A 214 8.71 -11.93 -18.28
N HIS A 215 9.18 -13.10 -18.76
CA HIS A 215 8.29 -14.19 -19.18
C HIS A 215 7.41 -14.70 -18.02
N GLY A 216 7.98 -14.82 -16.81
CA GLY A 216 7.22 -15.19 -15.62
C GLY A 216 6.14 -14.17 -15.25
N LEU A 217 6.45 -12.88 -15.37
CA LEU A 217 5.47 -11.79 -15.16
C LEU A 217 4.34 -11.87 -16.20
N LEU A 218 4.67 -12.04 -17.48
CA LEU A 218 3.67 -12.17 -18.56
C LEU A 218 2.75 -13.36 -18.32
N THR A 219 3.30 -14.50 -17.89
CA THR A 219 2.51 -15.69 -17.57
C THR A 219 1.57 -15.40 -16.40
N ALA A 220 2.09 -14.87 -15.29
CA ALA A 220 1.29 -14.60 -14.09
C ALA A 220 0.17 -13.57 -14.32
N THR A 221 0.40 -12.57 -15.18
CA THR A 221 -0.61 -11.55 -15.51
C THR A 221 -1.59 -12.02 -16.58
N GLY A 222 -1.20 -12.96 -17.45
CA GLY A 222 -2.01 -13.52 -18.54
C GLY A 222 -2.92 -14.68 -18.14
N GLU A 223 -2.80 -15.18 -16.90
CA GLU A 223 -3.71 -16.22 -16.41
C GLU A 223 -5.16 -15.70 -16.43
N PRO A 224 -6.09 -16.43 -17.11
CA PRO A 224 -7.48 -16.00 -17.19
C PRO A 224 -8.08 -15.95 -15.79
N TRP A 225 -8.59 -14.78 -15.42
CA TRP A 225 -9.38 -14.64 -14.22
C TRP A 225 -10.69 -15.42 -14.38
N GLN A 226 -10.85 -16.49 -13.62
CA GLN A 226 -12.13 -17.14 -13.45
C GLN A 226 -12.80 -16.53 -12.23
N ALA A 227 -13.90 -15.78 -12.44
CA ALA A 227 -14.77 -15.39 -11.34
C ALA A 227 -15.23 -16.68 -10.67
N ASP A 228 -14.85 -16.88 -9.40
CA ASP A 228 -15.55 -17.89 -8.60
C ASP A 228 -17.02 -17.50 -8.66
N ALA A 229 -17.83 -18.33 -9.33
CA ALA A 229 -19.24 -18.06 -9.53
C ALA A 229 -19.85 -17.77 -8.17
N CYS A 230 -20.25 -16.52 -7.94
CA CYS A 230 -21.08 -16.17 -6.82
C CYS A 230 -22.35 -17.03 -6.90
N ARG A 231 -22.41 -18.07 -6.07
CA ARG A 231 -23.65 -18.82 -5.80
C ARG A 231 -24.39 -18.15 -4.65
#